data_f66f6aac60993ba9d64f734951a43bf0
#
_entry.id   f66f6aac60993ba9d64f734951a43bf0
#
_cell.length_a   1.000
_cell.length_b   1.000
_cell.length_c   1.000
_cell.angle_alpha   90.00
_cell.angle_beta   90.00
_cell.angle_gamma   90.00
#
_symmetry.space_group_name_H-M   'P 1'
#
loop_
_entity.id
_entity.type
_entity.pdbx_description
1 polymer ?
#
loop_
_entity_poly.entity_id
_entity_poly.type
_entity_poly.pdbx_seq_one_letter_code
_entity_poly.pdbx_strand_id
1 'polypeptide(L)'
;MRTIPICKICAKTGVLCYSCQTKLEDGAISQLDIDLSNYLMELEGSKFPALKNVNFYRSIQADSVLILVVGKAEIASFLGPRGKLIKLLQEKFGKHIRIIEKVTDLKKTIEDLIVPAELLGMNKIYLPTGDVESKARLKLGDQNRLPARSSVLEDVIYQLTNEKIRIVFE
;
A
#
# COMPACT_ATOMS: atom_id res chain seq x y z
N MET A 1 15.69 -3.57 7.16
CA MET A 1 14.21 -3.71 7.31
C MET A 1 13.89 -4.44 8.61
N ARG A 2 13.05 -3.84 9.45
CA ARG A 2 12.59 -4.50 10.68
C ARG A 2 11.61 -5.62 10.40
N THR A 3 10.62 -5.32 9.56
CA THR A 3 9.58 -6.26 9.14
C THR A 3 9.49 -6.26 7.62
N ILE A 4 9.41 -7.44 7.04
CA ILE A 4 9.17 -7.67 5.61
C ILE A 4 8.26 -8.91 5.47
N PRO A 5 7.56 -9.06 4.35
CA PRO A 5 6.65 -10.21 4.15
C PRO A 5 7.34 -11.58 4.18
N ILE A 6 8.61 -11.65 3.81
CA ILE A 6 9.43 -12.88 3.83
C ILE A 6 10.52 -12.77 4.88
N CYS A 7 11.18 -13.88 5.19
CA CYS A 7 12.30 -13.83 6.13
C CYS A 7 13.53 -13.12 5.51
N LYS A 8 14.39 -12.59 6.38
CA LYS A 8 15.57 -11.81 5.93
C LYS A 8 16.54 -12.61 5.07
N ILE A 9 16.67 -13.90 5.32
CA ILE A 9 17.54 -14.78 4.53
C ILE A 9 17.03 -14.86 3.09
N CYS A 10 15.74 -15.15 2.90
CA CYS A 10 15.11 -15.19 1.58
C CYS A 10 15.20 -13.84 0.86
N ALA A 11 15.02 -12.75 1.59
CA ALA A 11 15.13 -11.40 1.03
C ALA A 11 16.55 -11.07 0.54
N LYS A 12 17.58 -11.57 1.22
CA LYS A 12 18.98 -11.37 0.83
C LYS A 12 19.44 -12.30 -0.28
N THR A 13 19.02 -13.57 -0.23
CA THR A 13 19.51 -14.60 -1.17
C THR A 13 18.70 -14.67 -2.47
N GLY A 14 17.48 -14.19 -2.47
CA GLY A 14 16.54 -14.32 -3.58
C GLY A 14 15.94 -15.72 -3.73
N VAL A 15 16.24 -16.64 -2.82
CA VAL A 15 15.73 -18.02 -2.82
C VAL A 15 14.80 -18.21 -1.62
N LEU A 16 13.60 -18.73 -1.87
CA LEU A 16 12.60 -18.93 -0.81
C LEU A 16 12.90 -20.19 0.00
N CYS A 17 12.85 -20.08 1.33
CA CYS A 17 12.82 -21.22 2.22
C CYS A 17 11.42 -21.88 2.20
N TYR A 18 11.30 -23.04 2.82
CA TYR A 18 10.02 -23.78 2.88
C TYR A 18 8.88 -22.92 3.45
N SER A 19 9.12 -22.21 4.55
CA SER A 19 8.10 -21.37 5.19
C SER A 19 7.62 -20.23 4.28
N CYS A 20 8.54 -19.53 3.62
CA CYS A 20 8.18 -18.43 2.71
C CYS A 20 7.50 -18.96 1.44
N GLN A 21 7.94 -20.10 0.92
CA GLN A 21 7.30 -20.78 -0.21
C GLN A 21 5.85 -21.17 0.13
N THR A 22 5.61 -21.70 1.31
CA THR A 22 4.27 -22.05 1.79
C THR A 22 3.37 -20.81 1.88
N LYS A 23 3.88 -19.69 2.39
CA LYS A 23 3.11 -18.43 2.42
C LYS A 23 2.71 -17.96 1.03
N LEU A 24 3.58 -18.11 0.04
CA LEU A 24 3.28 -17.77 -1.35
C LEU A 24 2.20 -18.69 -1.92
N GLU A 25 2.32 -20.00 -1.71
CA GLU A 25 1.34 -21.01 -2.19
C GLU A 25 -0.03 -20.84 -1.53
N ASP A 26 -0.08 -20.49 -0.25
CA ASP A 26 -1.31 -20.25 0.51
C ASP A 26 -1.96 -18.88 0.17
N GLY A 27 -1.28 -18.04 -0.59
CA GLY A 27 -1.77 -16.68 -0.91
C GLY A 27 -1.62 -15.67 0.23
N ALA A 28 -0.90 -16.01 1.30
CA ALA A 28 -0.61 -15.07 2.40
C ALA A 28 0.30 -13.92 1.96
N ILE A 29 1.17 -14.18 0.99
CA ILE A 29 2.01 -13.17 0.32
C ILE A 29 1.91 -13.36 -1.19
N SER A 30 2.23 -12.31 -1.94
CA SER A 30 2.27 -12.34 -3.40
C SER A 30 3.72 -12.38 -3.92
N GLN A 31 3.87 -12.74 -5.19
CA GLN A 31 5.18 -12.65 -5.86
C GLN A 31 5.72 -11.21 -5.81
N LEU A 32 4.84 -10.23 -5.92
CA LEU A 32 5.19 -8.81 -5.82
C LEU A 32 5.76 -8.44 -4.44
N ASP A 33 5.19 -9.00 -3.36
CA ASP A 33 5.72 -8.82 -2.01
C ASP A 33 7.15 -9.35 -1.90
N ILE A 34 7.44 -10.48 -2.54
CA ILE A 34 8.77 -11.10 -2.59
C ILE A 34 9.74 -10.21 -3.36
N ASP A 35 9.37 -9.78 -4.55
CA ASP A 35 10.21 -8.96 -5.43
C ASP A 35 10.54 -7.61 -4.79
N LEU A 36 9.55 -6.98 -4.15
CA LEU A 36 9.75 -5.75 -3.38
C LEU A 36 10.68 -5.96 -2.19
N SER A 37 10.48 -7.05 -1.44
CA SER A 37 11.32 -7.37 -0.29
C SER A 37 12.78 -7.58 -0.69
N ASN A 38 13.02 -8.30 -1.77
CA ASN A 38 14.37 -8.51 -2.30
C ASN A 38 15.03 -7.19 -2.72
N TYR A 39 14.30 -6.35 -3.44
CA TYR A 39 14.83 -5.08 -3.93
C TYR A 39 15.07 -4.08 -2.79
N LEU A 40 14.14 -3.98 -1.84
CA LEU A 40 14.31 -3.11 -0.67
C LEU A 40 15.49 -3.55 0.19
N MET A 41 15.71 -4.85 0.33
CA MET A 41 16.85 -5.38 1.08
C MET A 41 18.19 -5.07 0.37
N GLU A 42 18.22 -5.15 -0.94
CA GLU A 42 19.39 -4.74 -1.75
C GLU A 42 19.68 -3.25 -1.57
N LEU A 43 18.67 -2.40 -1.60
CA LEU A 43 18.81 -0.96 -1.39
C LEU A 43 19.24 -0.60 0.04
N GLU A 44 18.76 -1.33 1.04
CA GLU A 44 19.21 -1.18 2.44
C GLU A 44 20.71 -1.41 2.56
N GLY A 45 21.22 -2.43 1.90
CA GLY A 45 22.65 -2.79 1.92
C GLY A 45 23.54 -1.88 1.08
N SER A 46 22.99 -0.94 0.33
CA SER A 46 23.75 -0.09 -0.59
C SER A 46 23.43 1.40 -0.43
N LYS A 47 22.42 1.89 -1.16
CA LYS A 47 22.14 3.33 -1.30
C LYS A 47 21.29 3.93 -0.19
N PHE A 48 20.48 3.12 0.50
CA PHE A 48 19.47 3.58 1.46
C PHE A 48 19.55 2.82 2.80
N PRO A 49 20.64 3.00 3.56
CA PRO A 49 20.82 2.29 4.83
C PRO A 49 19.77 2.66 5.88
N ALA A 50 19.09 3.79 5.74
CA ALA A 50 17.98 4.19 6.62
C ALA A 50 16.81 3.21 6.58
N LEU A 51 16.65 2.41 5.52
CA LEU A 51 15.64 1.36 5.43
C LEU A 51 15.80 0.27 6.50
N LYS A 52 16.94 0.18 7.15
CA LYS A 52 17.20 -0.78 8.23
C LYS A 52 16.19 -0.69 9.38
N ASN A 53 15.65 0.49 9.63
CA ASN A 53 14.78 0.78 10.78
C ASN A 53 13.29 0.86 10.44
N VAL A 54 12.89 0.52 9.22
CA VAL A 54 11.50 0.65 8.75
C VAL A 54 10.84 -0.70 8.51
N ASN A 55 9.52 -0.68 8.41
CA ASN A 55 8.69 -1.87 8.22
C ASN A 55 7.97 -1.80 6.87
N PHE A 56 8.04 -2.88 6.12
CA PHE A 56 7.25 -3.11 4.93
C PHE A 56 6.36 -4.33 5.17
N TYR A 57 5.04 -4.15 5.16
CA TYR A 57 4.10 -5.21 5.53
C TYR A 57 3.55 -5.98 4.33
N ARG A 58 3.11 -5.29 3.30
CA ARG A 58 2.56 -5.90 2.10
C ARG A 58 2.46 -4.90 0.95
N SER A 59 2.23 -5.43 -0.24
CA SER A 59 1.90 -4.65 -1.43
C SER A 59 0.54 -5.06 -1.99
N ILE A 60 -0.10 -4.12 -2.69
CA ILE A 60 -1.33 -4.37 -3.43
C ILE A 60 -1.17 -3.74 -4.79
N GLN A 61 -1.41 -4.52 -5.84
CA GLN A 61 -1.46 -4.00 -7.20
C GLN A 61 -2.90 -3.61 -7.54
N ALA A 62 -3.10 -2.37 -7.97
CA ALA A 62 -4.40 -1.82 -8.34
C ALA A 62 -4.27 -1.06 -9.66
N ASP A 63 -4.73 -1.64 -10.75
CA ASP A 63 -4.54 -1.12 -12.12
C ASP A 63 -3.05 -0.84 -12.41
N SER A 64 -2.70 0.43 -12.72
CA SER A 64 -1.33 0.88 -12.97
C SER A 64 -0.60 1.36 -11.70
N VAL A 65 -1.22 1.23 -10.54
CA VAL A 65 -0.69 1.71 -9.26
C VAL A 65 -0.29 0.54 -8.38
N LEU A 66 0.87 0.65 -7.77
CA LEU A 66 1.38 -0.27 -6.78
C LEU A 66 1.31 0.41 -5.41
N ILE A 67 0.61 -0.21 -4.48
CA ILE A 67 0.43 0.31 -3.13
C ILE A 67 1.32 -0.46 -2.16
N LEU A 68 2.15 0.26 -1.41
CA LEU A 68 3.00 -0.29 -0.36
C LEU A 68 2.42 0.09 1.01
N VAL A 69 2.23 -0.89 1.87
CA VAL A 69 1.81 -0.69 3.25
C VAL A 69 3.04 -0.74 4.15
N VAL A 70 3.33 0.38 4.79
CA VAL A 70 4.54 0.58 5.61
C VAL A 70 4.19 0.88 7.06
N GLY A 71 5.19 0.98 7.93
CA GLY A 71 4.98 1.31 9.33
C GLY A 71 4.49 2.74 9.56
N LYS A 72 3.91 2.97 10.73
CA LYS A 72 3.42 4.29 11.12
C LYS A 72 4.56 5.31 11.14
N ALA A 73 4.32 6.48 10.54
CA ALA A 73 5.29 7.58 10.40
C ALA A 73 6.55 7.23 9.57
N GLU A 74 6.50 6.18 8.75
CA GLU A 74 7.63 5.72 7.96
C GLU A 74 7.53 6.07 6.47
N ILE A 75 6.47 6.74 6.02
CA ILE A 75 6.28 7.11 4.60
C ILE A 75 7.48 7.91 4.07
N ALA A 76 7.96 8.88 4.82
CA ALA A 76 9.10 9.71 4.41
C ALA A 76 10.37 8.89 4.16
N SER A 77 10.60 7.83 4.93
CA SER A 77 11.74 6.93 4.77
C SER A 77 11.68 6.15 3.46
N PHE A 78 10.47 5.80 3.00
CA PHE A 78 10.25 5.11 1.73
C PHE A 78 10.25 6.06 0.52
N LEU A 79 10.03 7.34 0.72
CA LEU A 79 10.22 8.34 -0.33
C LEU A 79 11.71 8.57 -0.59
N GLY A 80 12.50 8.55 0.47
CA GLY A 80 13.93 8.85 0.43
C GLY A 80 14.22 10.36 0.25
N PRO A 81 15.50 10.75 0.30
CA PRO A 81 15.90 12.13 0.07
C PRO A 81 15.44 12.62 -1.31
N ARG A 82 14.68 13.70 -1.35
CA ARG A 82 14.14 14.29 -2.60
C ARG A 82 13.33 13.28 -3.45
N GLY A 83 12.73 12.30 -2.83
CA GLY A 83 11.94 11.27 -3.53
C GLY A 83 12.79 10.28 -4.35
N LYS A 84 14.07 10.14 -4.08
CA LYS A 84 14.98 9.27 -4.86
C LYS A 84 14.61 7.79 -4.74
N LEU A 85 14.24 7.34 -3.54
CA LEU A 85 13.88 5.94 -3.33
C LEU A 85 12.61 5.56 -4.08
N ILE A 86 11.57 6.38 -3.98
CA ILE A 86 10.32 6.10 -4.69
C ILE A 86 10.50 6.12 -6.20
N LYS A 87 11.37 7.00 -6.73
CA LYS A 87 11.71 7.02 -8.17
C LYS A 87 12.37 5.72 -8.61
N LEU A 88 13.32 5.20 -7.84
CA LEU A 88 13.96 3.92 -8.13
C LEU A 88 12.96 2.77 -8.12
N LEU A 89 12.06 2.76 -7.16
CA LEU A 89 10.99 1.75 -7.08
C LEU A 89 10.06 1.84 -8.29
N GLN A 90 9.65 3.03 -8.69
CA GLN A 90 8.79 3.25 -9.87
C GLN A 90 9.48 2.81 -11.17
N GLU A 91 10.76 3.10 -11.33
CA GLU A 91 11.55 2.65 -12.47
C GLU A 91 11.70 1.12 -12.50
N LYS A 92 12.01 0.51 -11.37
CA LYS A 92 12.19 -0.94 -11.25
C LYS A 92 10.93 -1.72 -11.58
N PHE A 93 9.77 -1.29 -11.07
CA PHE A 93 8.51 -2.00 -11.22
C PHE A 93 7.63 -1.47 -12.36
N GLY A 94 8.01 -0.35 -13.00
CA GLY A 94 7.28 0.22 -14.14
C GLY A 94 5.88 0.69 -13.81
N LYS A 95 5.62 1.09 -12.57
CA LYS A 95 4.30 1.52 -12.08
C LYS A 95 4.41 2.73 -11.18
N HIS A 96 3.33 3.51 -11.11
CA HIS A 96 3.19 4.51 -10.07
C HIS A 96 3.09 3.83 -8.70
N ILE A 97 3.78 4.37 -7.72
CA ILE A 97 3.81 3.82 -6.37
C ILE A 97 3.12 4.77 -5.40
N ARG A 98 2.21 4.23 -4.63
CA ARG A 98 1.55 4.91 -3.53
C ARG A 98 1.95 4.21 -2.23
N ILE A 99 2.37 5.00 -1.24
CA ILE A 99 2.79 4.49 0.06
C ILE A 99 1.76 4.90 1.09
N ILE A 100 1.26 3.94 1.86
CA ILE A 100 0.29 4.17 2.93
C ILE A 100 0.78 3.56 4.24
N GLU A 101 0.34 4.14 5.36
CA GLU A 101 0.69 3.63 6.69
C GLU A 101 -0.24 2.48 7.10
N LYS A 102 0.32 1.49 7.80
CA LYS A 102 -0.46 0.45 8.46
C LYS A 102 -1.09 1.03 9.73
N VAL A 103 -2.34 1.45 9.62
CA VAL A 103 -3.15 1.99 10.72
C VAL A 103 -4.49 1.30 10.76
N THR A 104 -5.16 1.36 11.93
CA THR A 104 -6.52 0.82 12.10
C THR A 104 -7.60 1.83 11.75
N ASP A 105 -7.23 3.10 11.57
CA ASP A 105 -8.16 4.18 11.24
C ASP A 105 -8.48 4.18 9.75
N LEU A 106 -9.72 3.84 9.40
CA LEU A 106 -10.22 3.85 8.03
C LEU A 106 -10.07 5.21 7.35
N LYS A 107 -10.36 6.29 8.07
CA LYS A 107 -10.25 7.65 7.53
C LYS A 107 -8.81 7.95 7.09
N LYS A 108 -7.83 7.64 7.92
CA LYS A 108 -6.41 7.85 7.62
C LYS A 108 -5.97 7.01 6.42
N THR A 109 -6.39 5.76 6.33
CA THR A 109 -6.12 4.90 5.18
C THR A 109 -6.64 5.50 3.89
N ILE A 110 -7.87 6.02 3.90
CA ILE A 110 -8.46 6.67 2.73
C ILE A 110 -7.70 7.93 2.36
N GLU A 111 -7.42 8.79 3.33
CA GLU A 111 -6.67 10.04 3.11
C GLU A 111 -5.30 9.78 2.47
N ASP A 112 -4.55 8.82 2.97
CA ASP A 112 -3.25 8.44 2.40
C ASP A 112 -3.37 7.91 0.96
N LEU A 113 -4.44 7.17 0.69
CA LEU A 113 -4.64 6.54 -0.61
C LEU A 113 -5.07 7.52 -1.71
N ILE A 114 -5.88 8.51 -1.38
CA ILE A 114 -6.47 9.45 -2.35
C ILE A 114 -5.62 10.69 -2.64
N VAL A 115 -4.58 10.98 -1.86
CA VAL A 115 -3.72 12.17 -2.08
C VAL A 115 -3.36 12.30 -3.58
N PRO A 116 -3.46 13.47 -4.22
CA PRO A 116 -3.69 14.81 -3.65
C PRO A 116 -5.15 15.24 -3.48
N ALA A 117 -6.11 14.34 -3.71
CA ALA A 117 -7.52 14.62 -3.46
C ALA A 117 -7.78 14.78 -1.95
N GLU A 118 -8.83 15.53 -1.63
CA GLU A 118 -9.21 15.79 -0.24
C GLU A 118 -10.50 15.06 0.13
N LEU A 119 -10.48 14.40 1.29
CA LEU A 119 -11.67 13.80 1.87
C LEU A 119 -12.52 14.88 2.55
N LEU A 120 -13.71 15.15 2.01
CA LEU A 120 -14.65 16.10 2.59
C LEU A 120 -15.33 15.59 3.85
N GLY A 121 -15.53 14.28 3.94
CA GLY A 121 -16.12 13.63 5.08
C GLY A 121 -16.52 12.21 4.78
N MET A 122 -16.94 11.50 5.83
CA MET A 122 -17.41 10.12 5.75
C MET A 122 -18.77 9.99 6.42
N ASN A 123 -19.68 9.24 5.79
CA ASN A 123 -21.01 8.94 6.31
C ASN A 123 -21.21 7.43 6.30
N LYS A 124 -21.81 6.90 7.37
CA LYS A 124 -22.26 5.51 7.40
C LYS A 124 -23.70 5.41 6.89
N ILE A 125 -23.94 4.41 6.06
CA ILE A 125 -25.26 4.10 5.53
C ILE A 125 -25.63 2.70 6.00
N TYR A 126 -26.81 2.60 6.57
CA TYR A 126 -27.40 1.33 6.99
C TYR A 126 -28.31 0.86 5.87
N LEU A 127 -27.98 -0.26 5.25
CA LEU A 127 -28.77 -0.82 4.17
C LEU A 127 -29.94 -1.63 4.73
N PRO A 128 -31.04 -1.76 3.97
CA PRO A 128 -32.20 -2.57 4.40
C PRO A 128 -31.84 -4.04 4.66
N THR A 129 -30.75 -4.53 4.08
CA THR A 129 -30.21 -5.89 4.29
C THR A 129 -29.56 -6.09 5.65
N GLY A 130 -29.37 -5.02 6.43
CA GLY A 130 -28.64 -5.03 7.70
C GLY A 130 -27.13 -4.75 7.55
N ASP A 131 -26.64 -4.64 6.33
CA ASP A 131 -25.23 -4.29 6.07
C ASP A 131 -24.98 -2.80 6.32
N VAL A 132 -23.75 -2.49 6.71
CA VAL A 132 -23.29 -1.12 6.88
C VAL A 132 -22.28 -0.80 5.77
N GLU A 133 -22.51 0.27 5.06
CA GLU A 133 -21.62 0.79 4.02
C GLU A 133 -21.20 2.21 4.38
N SER A 134 -19.91 2.51 4.19
CA SER A 134 -19.41 3.87 4.40
C SER A 134 -19.31 4.61 3.07
N LYS A 135 -19.70 5.88 3.05
CA LYS A 135 -19.47 6.78 1.92
C LYS A 135 -18.33 7.72 2.25
N ALA A 136 -17.32 7.74 1.40
CA ALA A 136 -16.26 8.74 1.40
C ALA A 136 -16.60 9.82 0.38
N ARG A 137 -16.76 11.06 0.83
CA ARG A 137 -17.16 12.19 -0.02
C ARG A 137 -15.94 12.98 -0.43
N LEU A 138 -15.74 13.15 -1.72
CA LEU A 138 -14.65 13.90 -2.33
C LEU A 138 -15.22 15.03 -3.20
N LYS A 139 -14.39 16.04 -3.48
CA LYS A 139 -14.76 17.10 -4.42
C LYS A 139 -14.87 16.56 -5.85
N LEU A 140 -15.89 16.98 -6.60
CA LEU A 140 -16.08 16.58 -7.99
C LEU A 140 -14.83 16.89 -8.85
N GLY A 141 -14.18 18.01 -8.60
CA GLY A 141 -12.95 18.41 -9.30
C GLY A 141 -11.75 17.50 -9.07
N ASP A 142 -11.79 16.66 -8.02
CA ASP A 142 -10.69 15.75 -7.67
C ASP A 142 -10.81 14.37 -8.35
N GLN A 143 -11.88 14.11 -9.08
CA GLN A 143 -12.12 12.81 -9.72
C GLN A 143 -10.95 12.35 -10.60
N ASN A 144 -10.36 13.28 -11.36
CA ASN A 144 -9.23 12.99 -12.25
C ASN A 144 -7.86 13.02 -11.55
N ARG A 145 -7.84 13.31 -10.27
CA ARG A 145 -6.61 13.40 -9.45
C ARG A 145 -6.34 12.12 -8.65
N LEU A 146 -7.27 11.20 -8.66
CA LEU A 146 -7.12 9.92 -7.98
C LEU A 146 -6.05 9.05 -8.65
N PRO A 147 -5.29 8.25 -7.86
CA PRO A 147 -4.24 7.38 -8.41
C PRO A 147 -4.78 6.24 -9.26
N ALA A 148 -6.04 5.86 -9.06
CA ALA A 148 -6.74 4.82 -9.81
C ALA A 148 -8.24 5.12 -9.85
N ARG A 149 -9.01 4.33 -10.61
CA ARG A 149 -10.47 4.45 -10.63
C ARG A 149 -11.05 4.25 -9.23
N SER A 150 -12.14 4.94 -8.92
CA SER A 150 -12.80 4.86 -7.61
C SER A 150 -13.17 3.41 -7.22
N SER A 151 -13.70 2.62 -8.15
CA SER A 151 -14.03 1.22 -7.91
C SER A 151 -12.82 0.38 -7.50
N VAL A 152 -11.66 0.63 -8.10
CA VAL A 152 -10.40 -0.05 -7.77
C VAL A 152 -9.92 0.35 -6.37
N LEU A 153 -10.01 1.63 -6.05
CA LEU A 153 -9.65 2.14 -4.71
C LEU A 153 -10.58 1.58 -3.62
N GLU A 154 -11.87 1.45 -3.92
CA GLU A 154 -12.85 0.81 -3.03
C GLU A 154 -12.45 -0.64 -2.71
N ASP A 155 -12.05 -1.41 -3.73
CA ASP A 155 -11.58 -2.79 -3.57
C ASP A 155 -10.29 -2.85 -2.74
N VAL A 156 -9.35 -1.95 -2.96
CA VAL A 156 -8.12 -1.85 -2.17
C VAL A 156 -8.42 -1.57 -0.70
N ILE A 157 -9.30 -0.63 -0.43
CA ILE A 157 -9.70 -0.29 0.93
C ILE A 157 -10.35 -1.51 1.61
N TYR A 158 -11.20 -2.24 0.88
CA TYR A 158 -11.80 -3.46 1.39
C TYR A 158 -10.75 -4.52 1.73
N GLN A 159 -9.74 -4.72 0.87
CA GLN A 159 -8.64 -5.65 1.14
C GLN A 159 -7.81 -5.25 2.37
N LEU A 160 -7.66 -3.96 2.63
CA LEU A 160 -6.87 -3.44 3.75
C LEU A 160 -7.62 -3.43 5.07
N THR A 161 -8.90 -3.11 5.05
CA THR A 161 -9.70 -2.81 6.26
C THR A 161 -10.84 -3.77 6.50
N ASN A 162 -11.20 -4.59 5.51
CA ASN A 162 -12.40 -5.43 5.50
C ASN A 162 -13.71 -4.62 5.65
N GLU A 163 -13.67 -3.33 5.38
CA GLU A 163 -14.82 -2.45 5.41
C GLU A 163 -15.25 -2.05 4.00
N LYS A 164 -16.56 -2.16 3.72
CA LYS A 164 -17.13 -1.72 2.46
C LYS A 164 -17.25 -0.20 2.45
N ILE A 165 -16.66 0.41 1.45
CA ILE A 165 -16.72 1.85 1.26
C ILE A 165 -17.12 2.17 -0.17
N ARG A 166 -17.78 3.30 -0.34
CA ARG A 166 -18.11 3.87 -1.65
C ARG A 166 -17.56 5.28 -1.73
N ILE A 167 -16.83 5.56 -2.79
CA ILE A 167 -16.32 6.90 -3.08
C ILE A 167 -17.36 7.65 -3.91
N VAL A 168 -17.78 8.80 -3.41
CA VAL A 168 -18.76 9.67 -4.08
C VAL A 168 -18.17 11.06 -4.27
N PHE A 169 -18.55 11.72 -5.35
CA PHE A 169 -18.08 13.07 -5.70
C PHE A 169 -19.23 14.06 -5.57
N GLU A 170 -18.93 15.19 -4.96
CA GLU A 170 -19.87 16.29 -4.74
C GLU A 170 -19.42 17.58 -5.39
#